data_6e6431aa3de7421cc607fe4de930767d
#
_entry.id   6e6431aa3de7421cc607fe4de930767d
#
_cell.length_a   1.000
_cell.length_b   1.000
_cell.length_c   1.000
_cell.angle_alpha   90.00
_cell.angle_beta   90.00
_cell.angle_gamma   90.00
#
_symmetry.space_group_name_H-M   'P 1'
#
loop_
_entity.id
_entity.type
_entity.pdbx_description
1 polymer ?
#
loop_
_entity_poly.entity_id
_entity_poly.type
_entity_poly.pdbx_seq_one_letter_code
_entity_poly.pdbx_strand_id
1 'polypeptide(L)'
;CMEVKAQGGRCVLHLEALTESYQMDLTVRNRSFQDVAMTSHQLIQKILEPYSQSQILFSIEDKALGQIMVQYQETDWEFLNRVLSAYGASAYIAGNEPGIYLRVGLMDTEEDADWDLLPYVLHRNAAPRETKKGLKGQICYQIETYDILPLGEKVLFKGKELYIGKIERFFRQGLFVSRYYLYFAEGLRKLKYYNPFLGGVSINGVVT
;
A
#
# COMPACT_ATOMS: atom_id res chain seq x y z
N CYS A 1 14.77 14.34 -5.33
CA CYS A 1 15.19 15.43 -6.23
C CYS A 1 15.22 16.74 -5.46
N MET A 2 16.17 17.60 -5.76
CA MET A 2 16.30 18.95 -5.19
C MET A 2 16.57 19.93 -6.33
N GLU A 3 15.71 20.93 -6.48
CA GLU A 3 15.84 21.96 -7.51
C GLU A 3 15.72 23.35 -6.89
N VAL A 4 16.64 24.25 -7.21
CA VAL A 4 16.59 25.65 -6.78
C VAL A 4 16.26 26.52 -7.98
N LYS A 5 15.16 27.25 -7.92
CA LYS A 5 14.74 28.22 -8.93
C LYS A 5 14.91 29.64 -8.38
N ALA A 6 15.70 30.46 -9.09
CA ALA A 6 15.82 31.87 -8.78
C ALA A 6 14.97 32.68 -9.77
N GLN A 7 13.98 33.42 -9.26
CA GLN A 7 13.10 34.25 -10.07
C GLN A 7 12.77 35.55 -9.32
N GLY A 8 13.04 36.69 -9.95
CA GLY A 8 12.68 38.01 -9.41
C GLY A 8 13.30 38.34 -8.04
N GLY A 9 14.55 37.90 -7.77
CA GLY A 9 15.25 38.14 -6.50
C GLY A 9 14.80 37.21 -5.35
N ARG A 10 13.97 36.23 -5.63
CA ARG A 10 13.55 35.18 -4.69
C ARG A 10 14.12 33.84 -5.14
N CYS A 11 14.56 33.02 -4.18
CA CYS A 11 14.92 31.63 -4.41
C CYS A 11 13.79 30.73 -3.90
N VAL A 12 13.34 29.84 -4.76
CA VAL A 12 12.35 28.81 -4.43
C VAL A 12 13.06 27.46 -4.47
N LEU A 13 13.01 26.73 -3.37
CA LEU A 13 13.51 25.38 -3.25
C LEU A 13 12.37 24.38 -3.49
N HIS A 14 12.52 23.55 -4.52
CA HIS A 14 11.65 22.41 -4.79
C HIS A 14 12.33 21.15 -4.25
N LEU A 15 11.65 20.46 -3.35
CA LEU A 15 12.12 19.19 -2.79
C LEU A 15 11.13 18.08 -3.15
N GLU A 16 11.66 16.97 -3.66
CA GLU A 16 10.94 15.72 -3.79
C GLU A 16 11.64 14.69 -2.92
N ALA A 17 10.92 14.16 -1.96
CA ALA A 17 11.40 13.15 -1.03
C ALA A 17 10.51 11.91 -1.12
N LEU A 18 11.10 10.75 -1.04
CA LEU A 18 10.44 9.46 -1.00
C LEU A 18 10.66 8.83 0.38
N THR A 19 9.74 8.00 0.83
CA THR A 19 9.93 7.21 2.04
C THR A 19 11.03 6.17 1.84
N GLU A 20 11.64 5.69 2.91
CA GLU A 20 12.70 4.68 2.84
C GLU A 20 12.25 3.37 2.16
N SER A 21 10.96 3.10 2.16
CA SER A 21 10.37 1.96 1.42
C SER A 21 10.66 1.99 -0.08
N TYR A 22 11.03 3.15 -0.65
CA TYR A 22 11.49 3.23 -2.03
C TYR A 22 12.71 2.36 -2.32
N GLN A 23 13.51 2.05 -1.28
CA GLN A 23 14.66 1.13 -1.42
C GLN A 23 14.22 -0.27 -1.88
N MET A 24 12.99 -0.69 -1.56
CA MET A 24 12.44 -1.99 -1.99
C MET A 24 12.19 -2.05 -3.50
N ASP A 25 12.11 -0.90 -4.18
CA ASP A 25 11.79 -0.80 -5.61
C ASP A 25 13.02 -0.45 -6.49
N LEU A 26 14.22 -0.40 -5.90
CA LEU A 26 15.45 -0.03 -6.62
C LEU A 26 16.14 -1.21 -7.29
N THR A 27 16.04 -2.41 -6.74
CA THR A 27 16.83 -3.56 -7.17
C THR A 27 15.97 -4.72 -7.59
N VAL A 28 16.11 -5.12 -8.84
CA VAL A 28 15.49 -6.34 -9.39
C VAL A 28 16.20 -7.57 -8.83
N ARG A 29 15.44 -8.56 -8.39
CA ARG A 29 15.96 -9.79 -7.78
C ARG A 29 15.43 -11.05 -8.46
N ASN A 30 16.20 -12.14 -8.29
CA ASN A 30 15.82 -13.47 -8.70
C ASN A 30 16.05 -14.40 -7.50
N ARG A 31 14.96 -14.86 -6.85
CA ARG A 31 15.00 -15.71 -5.66
C ARG A 31 13.89 -16.77 -5.75
N SER A 32 14.12 -17.93 -5.14
CA SER A 32 13.08 -18.94 -4.95
C SER A 32 12.89 -19.24 -3.46
N PHE A 33 11.64 -19.40 -3.05
CA PHE A 33 11.23 -19.79 -1.71
C PHE A 33 10.56 -21.17 -1.85
N GLN A 34 11.30 -22.22 -1.51
CA GLN A 34 10.93 -23.61 -1.83
C GLN A 34 10.17 -24.30 -0.72
N ASP A 35 10.24 -23.78 0.51
CA ASP A 35 9.50 -24.32 1.64
C ASP A 35 8.01 -24.02 1.49
N VAL A 36 7.24 -25.03 1.12
CA VAL A 36 5.78 -24.94 0.94
C VAL A 36 5.03 -24.80 2.27
N ALA A 37 5.66 -25.14 3.39
CA ALA A 37 5.10 -24.97 4.73
C ALA A 37 5.31 -23.54 5.26
N MET A 38 6.21 -22.77 4.63
CA MET A 38 6.41 -21.35 4.96
C MET A 38 5.09 -20.60 4.90
N THR A 39 4.85 -19.73 5.88
CA THR A 39 3.63 -18.94 5.91
C THR A 39 3.78 -17.63 5.13
N SER A 40 2.64 -16.98 4.83
CA SER A 40 2.62 -15.67 4.17
C SER A 40 3.37 -14.61 4.97
N HIS A 41 3.23 -14.60 6.31
CA HIS A 41 3.94 -13.65 7.17
C HIS A 41 5.44 -13.91 7.15
N GLN A 42 5.88 -15.16 7.23
CA GLN A 42 7.29 -15.53 7.14
C GLN A 42 7.91 -15.13 5.80
N LEU A 43 7.18 -15.33 4.69
CA LEU A 43 7.66 -14.89 3.38
C LEU A 43 7.85 -13.38 3.34
N ILE A 44 6.88 -12.60 3.83
CA ILE A 44 6.95 -11.14 3.83
C ILE A 44 8.10 -10.66 4.74
N GLN A 45 8.31 -11.28 5.90
CA GLN A 45 9.45 -11.00 6.76
C GLN A 45 10.79 -11.27 6.05
N LYS A 46 10.91 -12.38 5.30
CA LYS A 46 12.10 -12.67 4.49
C LYS A 46 12.34 -11.68 3.36
N ILE A 47 11.29 -11.12 2.77
CA ILE A 47 11.43 -10.05 1.77
C ILE A 47 12.03 -8.80 2.41
N LEU A 48 11.69 -8.50 3.66
CA LEU A 48 12.15 -7.32 4.38
C LEU A 48 13.47 -7.49 5.12
N GLU A 49 13.95 -8.71 5.29
CA GLU A 49 15.19 -9.02 6.02
C GLU A 49 16.42 -8.20 5.55
N PRO A 50 16.61 -7.88 4.25
CA PRO A 50 17.72 -7.05 3.80
C PRO A 50 17.63 -5.57 4.21
N TYR A 51 16.49 -5.12 4.70
CA TYR A 51 16.25 -3.71 5.03
C TYR A 51 16.35 -3.49 6.53
N SER A 52 17.31 -2.65 6.94
CA SER A 52 17.46 -2.27 8.34
C SER A 52 16.24 -1.46 8.82
N GLN A 53 15.88 -1.59 10.09
CA GLN A 53 14.77 -0.87 10.72
C GLN A 53 13.41 -1.08 10.03
N SER A 54 13.18 -2.28 9.48
CA SER A 54 11.87 -2.64 8.94
C SER A 54 10.94 -3.15 10.04
N GLN A 55 9.68 -2.73 9.98
CA GLN A 55 8.61 -3.17 10.86
C GLN A 55 7.36 -3.53 10.04
N ILE A 56 6.61 -4.52 10.50
CA ILE A 56 5.40 -4.96 9.81
C ILE A 56 4.27 -5.12 10.81
N LEU A 57 3.13 -4.54 10.48
CA LEU A 57 1.85 -4.81 11.13
C LEU A 57 0.97 -5.58 10.16
N PHE A 58 0.58 -6.80 10.54
CA PHE A 58 -0.29 -7.66 9.73
C PHE A 58 -1.74 -7.56 10.17
N SER A 59 -2.63 -7.42 9.20
CA SER A 59 -4.08 -7.54 9.33
C SER A 59 -4.66 -8.61 8.38
N ILE A 60 -3.80 -9.40 7.75
CA ILE A 60 -4.19 -10.57 6.97
C ILE A 60 -3.96 -11.84 7.77
N GLU A 61 -4.75 -12.87 7.48
CA GLU A 61 -4.57 -14.19 8.08
C GLU A 61 -3.23 -14.81 7.64
N ASP A 62 -2.50 -15.38 8.60
CA ASP A 62 -1.27 -16.10 8.31
C ASP A 62 -1.58 -17.52 7.82
N LYS A 63 -1.24 -17.81 6.58
CA LYS A 63 -1.50 -19.10 5.93
C LYS A 63 -0.24 -19.65 5.28
N ALA A 64 -0.11 -20.96 5.31
CA ALA A 64 0.93 -21.65 4.56
C ALA A 64 0.80 -21.33 3.06
N LEU A 65 1.93 -21.14 2.39
CA LEU A 65 1.97 -20.82 0.97
C LEU A 65 1.42 -21.95 0.11
N GLY A 66 1.64 -23.23 0.52
CA GLY A 66 1.18 -24.41 -0.18
C GLY A 66 1.80 -24.61 -1.56
N GLN A 67 2.73 -23.76 -1.96
CA GLN A 67 3.40 -23.79 -3.25
C GLN A 67 4.77 -23.10 -3.17
N ILE A 68 5.64 -23.42 -4.10
CA ILE A 68 6.91 -22.70 -4.28
C ILE A 68 6.62 -21.29 -4.76
N MET A 69 7.27 -20.31 -4.14
CA MET A 69 7.21 -18.91 -4.58
C MET A 69 8.51 -18.49 -5.25
N VAL A 70 8.39 -17.89 -6.41
CA VAL A 70 9.53 -17.42 -7.20
C VAL A 70 9.39 -15.92 -7.44
N GLN A 71 10.42 -15.18 -7.06
CA GLN A 71 10.64 -13.80 -7.49
C GLN A 71 11.58 -13.86 -8.69
N TYR A 72 11.16 -13.35 -9.82
CA TYR A 72 11.93 -13.37 -11.05
C TYR A 72 11.78 -12.06 -11.80
N GLN A 73 12.88 -11.37 -11.99
CA GLN A 73 12.91 -10.04 -12.61
C GLN A 73 11.91 -9.06 -11.99
N GLU A 74 11.74 -9.15 -10.69
CA GLU A 74 10.87 -8.27 -9.89
C GLU A 74 11.69 -7.59 -8.81
N THR A 75 11.35 -6.35 -8.47
CA THR A 75 11.81 -5.71 -7.25
C THR A 75 11.16 -6.35 -6.03
N ASP A 76 11.67 -6.07 -4.84
CA ASP A 76 11.04 -6.57 -3.60
C ASP A 76 9.66 -5.97 -3.40
N TRP A 77 9.43 -4.73 -3.83
CA TRP A 77 8.13 -4.09 -3.80
C TRP A 77 7.12 -4.73 -4.76
N GLU A 78 7.52 -5.00 -5.99
CA GLU A 78 6.68 -5.68 -6.98
C GLU A 78 6.31 -7.09 -6.52
N PHE A 79 7.30 -7.86 -6.01
CA PHE A 79 7.10 -9.20 -5.51
C PHE A 79 6.16 -9.22 -4.30
N LEU A 80 6.37 -8.34 -3.31
CA LEU A 80 5.49 -8.17 -2.15
C LEU A 80 4.04 -7.92 -2.59
N ASN A 81 3.83 -6.96 -3.49
CA ASN A 81 2.50 -6.64 -4.00
C ASN A 81 1.86 -7.82 -4.74
N ARG A 82 2.63 -8.60 -5.49
CA ARG A 82 2.14 -9.80 -6.16
C ARG A 82 1.72 -10.88 -5.16
N VAL A 83 2.52 -11.12 -4.13
CA VAL A 83 2.18 -12.04 -3.03
C VAL A 83 0.87 -11.60 -2.37
N LEU A 84 0.77 -10.34 -1.98
CA LEU A 84 -0.42 -9.79 -1.32
C LEU A 84 -1.67 -9.81 -2.20
N SER A 85 -1.51 -9.71 -3.52
CA SER A 85 -2.65 -9.80 -4.45
C SER A 85 -3.39 -11.13 -4.36
N ALA A 86 -2.71 -12.22 -3.99
CA ALA A 86 -3.34 -13.53 -3.77
C ALA A 86 -4.31 -13.53 -2.56
N TYR A 87 -4.07 -12.64 -1.59
CA TYR A 87 -4.93 -12.42 -0.42
C TYR A 87 -5.95 -11.30 -0.65
N GLY A 88 -5.94 -10.68 -1.82
CA GLY A 88 -6.75 -9.49 -2.08
C GLY A 88 -6.32 -8.26 -1.26
N ALA A 89 -5.12 -8.28 -0.70
CA ALA A 89 -4.59 -7.28 0.21
C ALA A 89 -3.62 -6.30 -0.48
N SER A 90 -3.30 -5.24 0.22
CA SER A 90 -2.29 -4.24 -0.16
C SER A 90 -1.32 -4.01 0.99
N ALA A 91 -0.11 -3.56 0.68
CA ALA A 91 0.79 -2.97 1.66
C ALA A 91 0.59 -1.44 1.66
N TYR A 92 0.53 -0.87 2.84
CA TYR A 92 0.46 0.57 3.08
C TYR A 92 1.72 1.00 3.83
N ILE A 93 2.34 2.08 3.37
CA ILE A 93 3.54 2.62 3.97
C ILE A 93 3.15 3.64 5.04
N ALA A 94 3.67 3.49 6.26
CA ALA A 94 3.60 4.53 7.27
C ALA A 94 4.83 5.45 7.10
N GLY A 95 4.60 6.62 6.52
CA GLY A 95 5.68 7.57 6.20
C GLY A 95 6.08 8.51 7.34
N ASN A 96 5.50 8.34 8.53
CA ASN A 96 5.78 9.12 9.73
C ASN A 96 6.80 8.43 10.67
N GLU A 97 7.19 7.20 10.36
CA GLU A 97 8.14 6.42 11.13
C GLU A 97 9.47 6.30 10.36
N PRO A 98 10.62 6.30 11.05
CA PRO A 98 11.89 6.03 10.41
C PRO A 98 11.97 4.57 9.94
N GLY A 99 12.69 4.33 8.87
CA GLY A 99 12.80 3.01 8.27
C GLY A 99 11.62 2.61 7.39
N ILE A 100 11.46 1.32 7.17
CA ILE A 100 10.37 0.75 6.37
C ILE A 100 9.29 0.21 7.31
N TYR A 101 8.24 0.96 7.53
CA TYR A 101 7.10 0.51 8.30
C TYR A 101 5.93 0.16 7.39
N LEU A 102 5.60 -1.13 7.31
CA LEU A 102 4.53 -1.67 6.47
C LEU A 102 3.31 -2.05 7.31
N ARG A 103 2.15 -1.62 6.85
CA ARG A 103 0.85 -2.12 7.30
C ARG A 103 0.28 -2.99 6.19
N VAL A 104 0.10 -4.28 6.46
CA VAL A 104 -0.29 -5.28 5.47
C VAL A 104 -1.75 -5.67 5.67
N GLY A 105 -2.58 -5.32 4.70
CA GLY A 105 -4.04 -5.47 4.79
C GLY A 105 -4.73 -4.22 5.32
N LEU A 106 -6.05 -4.27 5.42
CA LEU A 106 -6.87 -3.21 6.00
C LEU A 106 -6.88 -3.37 7.52
N MET A 107 -6.65 -2.28 8.25
CA MET A 107 -6.62 -2.29 9.70
C MET A 107 -8.04 -2.25 10.24
N ASP A 108 -8.32 -3.12 11.21
CA ASP A 108 -9.64 -3.22 11.84
C ASP A 108 -9.73 -2.44 13.17
N THR A 109 -8.74 -1.60 13.41
CA THR A 109 -8.76 -0.60 14.48
C THR A 109 -9.69 0.52 14.03
N GLU A 110 -10.68 0.84 14.85
CA GLU A 110 -11.59 1.96 14.60
C GLU A 110 -11.03 3.20 15.30
N GLU A 111 -10.63 4.19 14.51
CA GLU A 111 -10.26 5.48 15.05
C GLU A 111 -11.50 6.33 15.25
N ASP A 112 -11.62 6.91 16.44
CA ASP A 112 -12.71 7.80 16.86
C ASP A 112 -12.59 9.15 16.14
N ALA A 113 -12.91 9.16 14.85
CA ALA A 113 -12.94 10.37 14.05
C ALA A 113 -14.38 10.82 13.84
N ASP A 114 -14.77 11.90 14.51
CA ASP A 114 -16.10 12.52 14.27
C ASP A 114 -16.09 13.33 12.97
N TRP A 115 -16.14 12.62 11.84
CA TRP A 115 -16.13 13.21 10.51
C TRP A 115 -17.52 13.35 9.88
N ASP A 116 -18.57 12.94 10.57
CA ASP A 116 -19.93 12.89 10.02
C ASP A 116 -20.47 14.26 9.58
N LEU A 117 -20.01 15.34 10.20
CA LEU A 117 -20.38 16.70 9.85
C LEU A 117 -19.49 17.36 8.80
N LEU A 118 -18.38 16.72 8.41
CA LEU A 118 -17.47 17.29 7.42
C LEU A 118 -18.10 17.34 6.02
N PRO A 119 -17.84 18.43 5.27
CA PRO A 119 -18.16 18.48 3.85
C PRO A 119 -17.42 17.36 3.10
N TYR A 120 -18.07 16.77 2.11
CA TYR A 120 -17.44 15.72 1.31
C TYR A 120 -17.78 15.83 -0.17
N VAL A 121 -16.91 15.26 -1.00
CA VAL A 121 -17.17 15.03 -2.41
C VAL A 121 -17.30 13.53 -2.64
N LEU A 122 -18.35 13.12 -3.33
CA LEU A 122 -18.56 11.74 -3.72
C LEU A 122 -18.04 11.53 -5.15
N HIS A 123 -17.03 10.67 -5.27
CA HIS A 123 -16.51 10.23 -6.56
C HIS A 123 -17.07 8.85 -6.90
N ARG A 124 -17.47 8.67 -8.13
CA ARG A 124 -17.80 7.37 -8.69
C ARG A 124 -16.89 7.06 -9.86
N ASN A 125 -16.00 6.11 -9.67
CA ASN A 125 -15.12 5.65 -10.73
C ASN A 125 -15.86 4.66 -11.61
N ALA A 126 -15.98 4.95 -12.89
CA ALA A 126 -16.44 3.99 -13.89
C ALA A 126 -15.32 2.97 -14.11
N ALA A 127 -15.29 1.92 -13.28
CA ALA A 127 -14.35 0.82 -13.50
C ALA A 127 -14.73 0.03 -14.76
N PRO A 128 -13.77 -0.48 -15.52
CA PRO A 128 -14.06 -1.42 -16.62
C PRO A 128 -14.90 -2.59 -16.10
N ARG A 129 -15.79 -3.12 -16.96
CA ARG A 129 -16.74 -4.22 -16.62
C ARG A 129 -16.08 -5.48 -16.05
N GLU A 130 -14.77 -5.63 -16.24
CA GLU A 130 -13.96 -6.76 -15.78
C GLU A 130 -13.62 -6.74 -14.29
N THR A 131 -13.77 -5.60 -13.62
CA THR A 131 -13.54 -5.52 -12.17
C THR A 131 -14.78 -5.99 -11.42
N LYS A 132 -14.72 -7.19 -10.82
CA LYS A 132 -15.78 -7.77 -9.96
C LYS A 132 -15.99 -6.99 -8.63
N LYS A 133 -15.72 -5.68 -8.61
CA LYS A 133 -15.77 -4.87 -7.39
C LYS A 133 -17.16 -4.41 -6.97
N GLY A 134 -18.18 -4.69 -7.75
CA GLY A 134 -19.55 -4.23 -7.47
C GLY A 134 -19.68 -2.69 -7.42
N LEU A 135 -20.89 -2.20 -7.11
CA LEU A 135 -21.16 -0.75 -7.02
C LEU A 135 -20.39 -0.08 -5.87
N LYS A 136 -20.30 -0.73 -4.71
CA LYS A 136 -19.57 -0.19 -3.54
C LYS A 136 -18.07 0.01 -3.85
N GLY A 137 -17.46 -0.91 -4.58
CA GLY A 137 -16.04 -0.81 -4.96
C GLY A 137 -15.71 0.34 -5.91
N GLN A 138 -16.71 1.03 -6.46
CA GLN A 138 -16.55 2.19 -7.35
C GLN A 138 -16.72 3.53 -6.66
N ILE A 139 -17.14 3.53 -5.39
CA ILE A 139 -17.44 4.74 -4.63
C ILE A 139 -16.23 5.14 -3.79
N CYS A 140 -15.92 6.44 -3.83
CA CYS A 140 -14.92 7.06 -2.98
C CYS A 140 -15.48 8.35 -2.40
N TYR A 141 -15.36 8.51 -1.07
CA TYR A 141 -15.66 9.77 -0.39
C TYR A 141 -14.36 10.54 -0.18
N GLN A 142 -14.34 11.79 -0.60
CA GLN A 142 -13.23 12.70 -0.37
C GLN A 142 -13.65 13.70 0.70
N ILE A 143 -12.84 13.81 1.76
CA ILE A 143 -13.04 14.78 2.85
C ILE A 143 -11.74 15.52 3.13
N GLU A 144 -11.84 16.68 3.77
CA GLU A 144 -10.69 17.43 4.27
C GLU A 144 -10.85 17.66 5.78
N THR A 145 -9.78 17.41 6.53
CA THR A 145 -9.72 17.60 7.99
C THR A 145 -8.30 17.95 8.42
N TYR A 146 -8.14 18.34 9.67
CA TYR A 146 -6.84 18.57 10.31
C TYR A 146 -6.29 17.33 11.04
N ASP A 147 -7.08 16.26 11.11
CA ASP A 147 -6.67 15.01 11.76
C ASP A 147 -5.58 14.30 10.97
N ILE A 148 -4.77 13.52 11.66
CA ILE A 148 -3.66 12.78 11.08
C ILE A 148 -3.87 11.28 11.34
N LEU A 149 -4.51 10.61 10.39
CA LEU A 149 -4.70 9.17 10.42
C LEU A 149 -3.84 8.49 9.34
N PRO A 150 -3.45 7.23 9.55
CA PRO A 150 -2.64 6.48 8.59
C PRO A 150 -3.47 5.85 7.46
N LEU A 151 -2.77 5.40 6.41
CA LEU A 151 -3.36 4.60 5.32
C LEU A 151 -3.81 3.22 5.83
N GLY A 152 -4.89 2.71 5.25
CA GLY A 152 -5.45 1.40 5.56
C GLY A 152 -6.31 1.37 6.83
N GLU A 153 -6.42 2.49 7.55
CA GLU A 153 -7.23 2.59 8.78
C GLU A 153 -8.72 2.56 8.47
N LYS A 154 -9.49 1.91 9.36
CA LYS A 154 -10.96 1.91 9.33
C LYS A 154 -11.49 3.18 9.97
N VAL A 155 -12.47 3.79 9.36
CA VAL A 155 -13.21 4.95 9.89
C VAL A 155 -14.71 4.74 9.70
N LEU A 156 -15.48 5.18 10.66
CA LEU A 156 -16.94 5.27 10.52
C LEU A 156 -17.30 6.64 9.93
N PHE A 157 -17.92 6.66 8.75
CA PHE A 157 -18.34 7.89 8.08
C PHE A 157 -19.76 7.74 7.52
N LYS A 158 -20.68 8.60 7.97
CA LYS A 158 -22.12 8.55 7.58
C LYS A 158 -22.73 7.18 7.84
N GLY A 159 -22.41 6.56 8.97
CA GLY A 159 -22.88 5.22 9.34
C GLY A 159 -22.36 4.09 8.44
N LYS A 160 -21.25 4.33 7.73
CA LYS A 160 -20.59 3.34 6.85
C LYS A 160 -19.19 3.08 7.33
N GLU A 161 -18.79 1.81 7.38
CA GLU A 161 -17.40 1.41 7.57
C GLU A 161 -16.63 1.63 6.26
N LEU A 162 -15.68 2.52 6.31
CA LEU A 162 -14.81 2.88 5.19
C LEU A 162 -13.34 2.77 5.62
N TYR A 163 -12.45 2.74 4.64
CA TYR A 163 -11.02 2.65 4.86
C TYR A 163 -10.28 3.76 4.12
N ILE A 164 -9.24 4.29 4.74
CA ILE A 164 -8.41 5.33 4.15
C ILE A 164 -7.52 4.68 3.08
N GLY A 165 -7.83 4.92 1.81
CA GLY A 165 -7.09 4.34 0.68
C GLY A 165 -6.08 5.28 0.05
N LYS A 166 -6.23 6.60 0.24
CA LYS A 166 -5.30 7.62 -0.24
C LYS A 166 -5.33 8.83 0.68
N ILE A 167 -4.18 9.45 0.87
CA ILE A 167 -4.01 10.67 1.65
C ILE A 167 -3.21 11.67 0.82
N GLU A 168 -3.66 12.92 0.81
CA GLU A 168 -2.90 14.07 0.33
C GLU A 168 -2.79 15.07 1.46
N ARG A 169 -1.59 15.58 1.73
CA ARG A 169 -1.35 16.58 2.78
C ARG A 169 -0.74 17.82 2.17
N PHE A 170 -1.25 18.98 2.56
CA PHE A 170 -0.81 20.25 2.04
C PHE A 170 -1.04 21.39 3.03
N PHE A 171 -0.36 22.50 2.83
CA PHE A 171 -0.59 23.70 3.61
C PHE A 171 -1.62 24.59 2.90
N ARG A 172 -2.60 25.04 3.69
CA ARG A 172 -3.57 26.04 3.26
C ARG A 172 -3.66 27.13 4.33
N GLN A 173 -3.32 28.38 3.98
CA GLN A 173 -3.34 29.54 4.89
C GLN A 173 -2.55 29.31 6.20
N GLY A 174 -1.41 28.62 6.13
CA GLY A 174 -0.57 28.31 7.27
C GLY A 174 -0.99 27.10 8.10
N LEU A 175 -2.09 26.43 7.75
CA LEU A 175 -2.57 25.23 8.41
C LEU A 175 -2.25 23.97 7.59
N PHE A 176 -1.91 22.90 8.28
CA PHE A 176 -1.67 21.59 7.67
C PHE A 176 -3.01 20.87 7.51
N VAL A 177 -3.40 20.62 6.26
CA VAL A 177 -4.69 20.00 5.92
C VAL A 177 -4.44 18.62 5.35
N SER A 178 -5.18 17.64 5.83
CA SER A 178 -5.22 16.28 5.27
C SER A 178 -6.47 16.11 4.43
N ARG A 179 -6.30 15.67 3.19
CA ARG A 179 -7.39 15.23 2.31
C ARG A 179 -7.38 13.72 2.25
N TYR A 180 -8.44 13.12 2.74
CA TYR A 180 -8.63 11.68 2.77
C TYR A 180 -9.56 11.20 1.68
N TYR A 181 -9.21 10.08 1.08
CA TYR A 181 -10.05 9.34 0.14
C TYR A 181 -10.46 8.03 0.79
N LEU A 182 -11.75 7.93 1.12
CA LEU A 182 -12.34 6.83 1.86
C LEU A 182 -13.04 5.88 0.91
N TYR A 183 -12.76 4.61 1.04
CA TYR A 183 -13.28 3.55 0.19
C TYR A 183 -13.95 2.47 1.02
N PHE A 184 -14.91 1.78 0.45
CA PHE A 184 -15.31 0.48 0.96
C PHE A 184 -14.18 -0.54 0.79
N ALA A 185 -14.11 -1.56 1.63
CA ALA A 185 -13.09 -2.62 1.56
C ALA A 185 -12.98 -3.22 0.16
N GLU A 186 -14.12 -3.44 -0.51
CA GLU A 186 -14.19 -3.96 -1.87
C GLU A 186 -13.46 -3.06 -2.91
N GLY A 187 -13.46 -1.74 -2.66
CA GLY A 187 -12.76 -0.76 -3.51
C GLY A 187 -11.25 -0.86 -3.42
N LEU A 188 -10.73 -1.29 -2.28
CA LEU A 188 -9.28 -1.42 -2.01
C LEU A 188 -8.76 -2.83 -2.27
N ARG A 189 -9.66 -3.81 -2.45
CA ARG A 189 -9.27 -5.19 -2.71
C ARG A 189 -8.45 -5.29 -4.00
N LYS A 190 -7.26 -5.89 -3.90
CA LYS A 190 -6.41 -6.19 -5.06
C LYS A 190 -6.93 -7.43 -5.80
N LEU A 191 -6.90 -7.36 -7.13
CA LEU A 191 -7.09 -8.55 -7.95
C LEU A 191 -5.78 -9.31 -8.01
N LYS A 192 -5.86 -10.64 -7.92
CA LYS A 192 -4.68 -11.50 -8.08
C LYS A 192 -4.07 -11.29 -9.46
N TYR A 193 -2.78 -11.04 -9.49
CA TYR A 193 -2.01 -10.94 -10.73
C TYR A 193 -0.78 -11.84 -10.65
N TYR A 194 -0.21 -12.13 -11.82
CA TYR A 194 0.90 -13.03 -12.00
C TYR A 194 2.06 -12.29 -12.65
N ASN A 195 3.27 -12.73 -12.34
CA ASN A 195 4.44 -12.23 -13.05
C ASN A 195 4.46 -12.81 -14.47
N PRO A 196 4.35 -11.99 -15.52
CA PRO A 196 4.31 -12.46 -16.91
C PRO A 196 5.63 -13.08 -17.36
N PHE A 197 6.75 -12.73 -16.73
CA PHE A 197 8.07 -13.25 -17.05
C PHE A 197 8.32 -14.68 -16.54
N LEU A 198 7.44 -15.22 -15.66
CA LEU A 198 7.54 -16.60 -15.20
C LEU A 198 7.03 -17.63 -16.22
N GLY A 199 6.32 -17.19 -17.25
CA GLY A 199 5.84 -18.10 -18.32
C GLY A 199 7.00 -18.65 -19.13
N GLY A 200 7.24 -19.96 -19.08
CA GLY A 200 8.29 -20.64 -19.84
C GLY A 200 9.70 -20.60 -19.25
N VAL A 201 9.86 -20.08 -18.01
CA VAL A 201 11.14 -20.08 -17.32
C VAL A 201 11.47 -21.47 -16.77
N SER A 202 12.68 -21.96 -17.05
CA SER A 202 13.25 -23.15 -16.42
C SER A 202 14.12 -22.74 -15.24
N ILE A 203 13.87 -23.34 -14.09
CA ILE A 203 14.65 -23.11 -12.85
C ILE A 203 15.40 -24.39 -12.52
N ASN A 204 16.73 -24.32 -12.42
CA ASN A 204 17.53 -25.43 -11.94
C ASN A 204 17.38 -25.54 -10.43
N GLY A 205 17.09 -26.72 -9.94
CA GLY A 205 16.98 -27.05 -8.52
C GLY A 205 17.93 -28.19 -8.17
N VAL A 206 18.42 -28.20 -6.94
CA VAL A 206 19.11 -29.35 -6.35
C VAL A 206 18.10 -30.08 -5.48
N VAL A 207 17.92 -31.36 -5.75
CA VAL A 207 17.13 -32.23 -4.88
C VAL A 207 18.00 -32.63 -3.70
N THR A 208 17.62 -32.22 -2.51
CA THR A 208 18.27 -32.61 -1.23
C THR A 208 17.40 -33.58 -0.49
#